data_8cbb15ba7f4447e43943eee320771592
#
_entry.id   8cbb15ba7f4447e43943eee320771592
#
_cell.length_a   1.000
_cell.length_b   1.000
_cell.length_c   1.000
_cell.angle_alpha   90.00
_cell.angle_beta   90.00
_cell.angle_gamma   90.00
#
_symmetry.space_group_name_H-M   'P 1'
#
loop_
_entity.id
_entity.type
_entity.pdbx_description
1 polymer ?
#
loop_
_entity_poly.entity_id
_entity_poly.type
_entity_poly.pdbx_seq_one_letter_code
_entity_poly.pdbx_strand_id
1 'polypeptide(L)'
;MNLRVGLPVLALVFVAAAFLYRFTRPPSFREQVEPLVTRIAQYRVLVEGCQDAIENNSSRLDSYDQQLDSLRSRVRALEQMDPRGVPMDSYETYLETFDEYNAAVPGWNERADTLQAQWTRCRAVTEMHNRLADSLRQLMAQRAAEAARER
;
A
#
# COMPACT_ATOMS: atom_id res chain seq x y z
N MET A 1 34.95 62.92 -4.91
CA MET A 1 35.44 61.56 -4.72
C MET A 1 34.26 60.64 -4.33
N ASN A 2 33.88 59.90 -5.22
CA ASN A 2 33.00 58.73 -5.46
C ASN A 2 32.19 58.10 -4.27
N LEU A 3 31.20 58.84 -3.78
CA LEU A 3 30.21 58.29 -2.81
C LEU A 3 29.08 57.48 -3.50
N ARG A 4 29.04 57.45 -4.85
CA ARG A 4 27.93 56.85 -5.63
C ARG A 4 28.07 55.35 -5.93
N VAL A 5 29.25 54.75 -5.70
CA VAL A 5 29.51 53.33 -6.01
C VAL A 5 29.36 52.43 -4.79
N GLY A 6 29.42 52.96 -3.58
CA GLY A 6 29.34 52.19 -2.35
C GLY A 6 27.93 51.63 -2.02
N LEU A 7 26.88 52.33 -2.41
CA LEU A 7 25.50 51.97 -2.07
C LEU A 7 25.03 50.69 -2.77
N PRO A 8 25.23 50.47 -4.10
CA PRO A 8 24.81 49.22 -4.74
C PRO A 8 25.62 47.99 -4.29
N VAL A 9 26.92 48.19 -3.95
CA VAL A 9 27.74 47.07 -3.43
C VAL A 9 27.28 46.64 -2.05
N LEU A 10 26.93 47.56 -1.16
CA LEU A 10 26.37 47.26 0.17
C LEU A 10 25.03 46.55 0.07
N ALA A 11 24.15 46.94 -0.83
CA ALA A 11 22.88 46.29 -1.10
C ALA A 11 23.06 44.84 -1.58
N LEU A 12 24.01 44.58 -2.49
CA LEU A 12 24.35 43.25 -2.98
C LEU A 12 24.89 42.32 -1.86
N VAL A 13 25.75 42.86 -0.99
CA VAL A 13 26.29 42.10 0.16
C VAL A 13 25.17 41.75 1.13
N PHE A 14 24.26 42.68 1.42
CA PHE A 14 23.11 42.40 2.28
C PHE A 14 22.16 41.34 1.69
N VAL A 15 21.89 41.41 0.40
CA VAL A 15 21.05 40.39 -0.28
C VAL A 15 21.73 39.01 -0.26
N ALA A 16 23.04 38.98 -0.57
CA ALA A 16 23.79 37.72 -0.49
C ALA A 16 23.87 37.15 0.92
N ALA A 17 24.10 38.00 1.92
CA ALA A 17 24.09 37.55 3.34
C ALA A 17 22.73 37.09 3.83
N ALA A 18 21.66 37.77 3.45
CA ALA A 18 20.28 37.34 3.74
C ALA A 18 19.92 36.00 3.06
N PHE A 19 20.37 35.82 1.82
CA PHE A 19 20.21 34.58 1.06
C PHE A 19 20.97 33.42 1.72
N LEU A 20 22.25 33.62 2.05
CA LEU A 20 23.07 32.65 2.78
C LEU A 20 22.48 32.32 4.14
N TYR A 21 22.04 33.32 4.91
CA TYR A 21 21.39 33.12 6.21
C TYR A 21 20.11 32.28 6.09
N ARG A 22 19.31 32.49 5.04
CA ARG A 22 18.10 31.70 4.81
C ARG A 22 18.40 30.24 4.47
N PHE A 23 19.53 29.97 3.76
CA PHE A 23 19.97 28.61 3.44
C PHE A 23 20.67 27.87 4.59
N THR A 24 21.32 28.61 5.49
CA THR A 24 22.07 28.02 6.62
C THR A 24 21.24 27.93 7.90
N ARG A 25 20.06 28.55 7.94
CA ARG A 25 19.18 28.47 9.10
C ARG A 25 18.61 27.05 9.21
N PRO A 26 18.85 26.34 10.34
CA PRO A 26 18.22 25.04 10.57
C PRO A 26 16.69 25.22 10.56
N PRO A 27 15.95 24.29 9.96
CA PRO A 27 14.49 24.36 9.92
C PRO A 27 13.93 24.35 11.36
N SER A 28 12.94 25.19 11.62
CA SER A 28 12.28 25.20 12.92
C SER A 28 11.58 23.86 13.17
N PHE A 29 11.34 23.52 14.43
CA PHE A 29 10.64 22.29 14.80
C PHE A 29 9.30 22.15 14.07
N ARG A 30 8.54 23.22 13.95
CA ARG A 30 7.27 23.24 13.23
C ARG A 30 7.44 22.91 11.74
N GLU A 31 8.45 23.48 11.10
CA GLU A 31 8.77 23.22 9.68
C GLU A 31 9.18 21.78 9.42
N GLN A 32 9.71 21.08 10.44
CA GLN A 32 10.04 19.66 10.36
C GLN A 32 8.83 18.76 10.61
N VAL A 33 7.94 19.12 11.53
CA VAL A 33 6.78 18.31 11.95
C VAL A 33 5.63 18.39 10.94
N GLU A 34 5.31 19.57 10.43
CA GLU A 34 4.13 19.80 9.58
C GLU A 34 4.10 18.92 8.31
N PRO A 35 5.20 18.77 7.53
CA PRO A 35 5.22 17.88 6.38
C PRO A 35 5.10 16.40 6.76
N LEU A 36 5.62 15.98 7.93
CA LEU A 36 5.47 14.61 8.40
C LEU A 36 4.02 14.30 8.76
N VAL A 37 3.35 15.17 9.51
CA VAL A 37 1.94 15.01 9.89
C VAL A 37 1.06 14.94 8.65
N THR A 38 1.28 15.82 7.67
CA THR A 38 0.53 15.82 6.41
C THR A 38 0.73 14.51 5.65
N ARG A 39 1.97 14.03 5.54
CA ARG A 39 2.26 12.76 4.86
C ARG A 39 1.67 11.56 5.61
N ILE A 40 1.76 11.52 6.93
CA ILE A 40 1.13 10.46 7.75
C ILE A 40 -0.37 10.40 7.49
N ALA A 41 -1.05 11.55 7.47
CA ALA A 41 -2.48 11.62 7.17
C ALA A 41 -2.81 11.09 5.76
N GLN A 42 -2.00 11.44 4.75
CA GLN A 42 -2.16 10.92 3.40
C GLN A 42 -1.98 9.39 3.33
N TYR A 43 -0.92 8.88 3.95
CA TYR A 43 -0.67 7.43 3.97
C TYR A 43 -1.71 6.66 4.77
N ARG A 44 -2.30 7.26 5.81
CA ARG A 44 -3.41 6.66 6.56
C ARG A 44 -4.60 6.37 5.66
N VAL A 45 -5.01 7.34 4.84
CA VAL A 45 -6.10 7.15 3.86
C VAL A 45 -5.78 6.02 2.87
N LEU A 46 -4.52 5.93 2.43
CA LEU A 46 -4.07 4.84 1.54
C LEU A 46 -4.11 3.47 2.24
N VAL A 47 -3.74 3.39 3.52
CA VAL A 47 -3.81 2.16 4.31
C VAL A 47 -5.27 1.71 4.47
N GLU A 48 -6.18 2.63 4.82
CA GLU A 48 -7.61 2.35 4.94
C GLU A 48 -8.18 1.83 3.60
N GLY A 49 -7.92 2.51 2.50
CA GLY A 49 -8.34 2.06 1.17
C GLY A 49 -7.73 0.72 0.74
N CYS A 50 -6.51 0.42 1.19
CA CYS A 50 -5.88 -0.88 1.00
C CYS A 50 -6.63 -2.00 1.75
N GLN A 51 -7.03 -1.76 3.00
CA GLN A 51 -7.76 -2.74 3.81
C GLN A 51 -9.11 -3.08 3.16
N ASP A 52 -9.87 -2.06 2.78
CA ASP A 52 -11.16 -2.23 2.11
C ASP A 52 -11.03 -3.03 0.80
N ALA A 53 -10.01 -2.71 0.01
CA ALA A 53 -9.78 -3.36 -1.27
C ALA A 53 -9.35 -4.84 -1.10
N ILE A 54 -8.52 -5.16 -0.10
CA ILE A 54 -8.14 -6.53 0.23
C ILE A 54 -9.36 -7.32 0.70
N GLU A 55 -10.17 -6.78 1.61
CA GLU A 55 -11.37 -7.42 2.13
C GLU A 55 -12.36 -7.74 1.01
N ASN A 56 -12.63 -6.77 0.13
CA ASN A 56 -13.52 -6.97 -1.02
C ASN A 56 -13.01 -8.04 -1.99
N ASN A 57 -11.72 -8.04 -2.31
CA ASN A 57 -11.15 -9.02 -3.24
C ASN A 57 -11.00 -10.41 -2.60
N SER A 58 -10.72 -10.48 -1.29
CA SER A 58 -10.73 -11.74 -0.55
C SER A 58 -12.14 -12.38 -0.58
N SER A 59 -13.18 -11.62 -0.25
CA SER A 59 -14.56 -12.11 -0.28
C SER A 59 -15.00 -12.59 -1.67
N ARG A 60 -14.52 -11.92 -2.73
CA ARG A 60 -14.76 -12.36 -4.11
C ARG A 60 -14.03 -13.66 -4.44
N LEU A 61 -12.78 -13.81 -3.97
CA LEU A 61 -12.02 -15.03 -4.17
C LEU A 61 -12.67 -16.20 -3.42
N ASP A 62 -13.10 -15.98 -2.18
CA ASP A 62 -13.81 -16.99 -1.38
C ASP A 62 -15.10 -17.47 -2.05
N SER A 63 -15.87 -16.56 -2.63
CA SER A 63 -17.08 -16.90 -3.40
C SER A 63 -16.76 -17.74 -4.64
N TYR A 64 -15.66 -17.43 -5.30
CA TYR A 64 -15.21 -18.18 -6.47
C TYR A 64 -14.67 -19.55 -6.10
N ASP A 65 -13.99 -19.65 -4.97
CA ASP A 65 -13.48 -20.90 -4.39
C ASP A 65 -14.64 -21.87 -4.08
N GLN A 66 -15.71 -21.35 -3.47
CA GLN A 66 -16.92 -22.13 -3.23
C GLN A 66 -17.56 -22.66 -4.53
N GLN A 67 -17.56 -21.88 -5.61
CA GLN A 67 -18.05 -22.34 -6.92
C GLN A 67 -17.17 -23.46 -7.48
N LEU A 68 -15.84 -23.32 -7.41
CA LEU A 68 -14.89 -24.34 -7.85
C LEU A 68 -15.04 -25.62 -7.04
N ASP A 69 -15.18 -25.51 -5.73
CA ASP A 69 -15.38 -26.68 -4.85
C ASP A 69 -16.70 -27.40 -5.14
N SER A 70 -17.75 -26.65 -5.48
CA SER A 70 -19.01 -27.23 -5.92
C SER A 70 -18.86 -28.03 -7.21
N LEU A 71 -18.20 -27.46 -8.24
CA LEU A 71 -17.93 -28.15 -9.50
C LEU A 71 -17.05 -29.37 -9.29
N ARG A 72 -15.99 -29.25 -8.52
CA ARG A 72 -15.09 -30.35 -8.16
C ARG A 72 -15.81 -31.49 -7.45
N SER A 73 -16.73 -31.16 -6.55
CA SER A 73 -17.53 -32.15 -5.81
C SER A 73 -18.49 -32.88 -6.74
N ARG A 74 -19.09 -32.18 -7.73
CA ARG A 74 -19.94 -32.79 -8.76
C ARG A 74 -19.15 -33.76 -9.65
N VAL A 75 -17.97 -33.34 -10.12
CA VAL A 75 -17.06 -34.21 -10.90
C VAL A 75 -16.76 -35.49 -10.12
N ARG A 76 -16.32 -35.36 -8.87
CA ARG A 76 -16.00 -36.50 -8.01
C ARG A 76 -17.20 -37.41 -7.77
N ALA A 77 -18.40 -36.86 -7.59
CA ALA A 77 -19.60 -37.65 -7.39
C ALA A 77 -19.91 -38.51 -8.65
N LEU A 78 -19.73 -37.98 -9.84
CA LEU A 78 -19.89 -38.72 -11.09
C LEU A 78 -18.82 -39.80 -11.28
N GLU A 79 -17.56 -39.52 -10.94
CA GLU A 79 -16.46 -40.51 -10.97
C GLU A 79 -16.66 -41.67 -9.98
N GLN A 80 -17.36 -41.42 -8.90
CA GLN A 80 -17.60 -42.43 -7.83
C GLN A 80 -18.88 -43.25 -8.03
N MET A 81 -19.68 -43.00 -9.10
CA MET A 81 -20.92 -43.74 -9.33
C MET A 81 -20.71 -45.23 -9.61
N ASP A 82 -19.67 -45.60 -10.31
CA ASP A 82 -19.31 -46.98 -10.60
C ASP A 82 -17.78 -47.17 -10.48
N PRO A 83 -17.30 -48.19 -9.76
CA PRO A 83 -15.87 -48.49 -9.65
C PRO A 83 -15.15 -48.74 -10.98
N ARG A 84 -15.90 -49.02 -12.05
CA ARG A 84 -15.37 -49.27 -13.39
C ARG A 84 -15.25 -48.00 -14.23
N GLY A 85 -15.75 -46.86 -13.74
CA GLY A 85 -15.73 -45.54 -14.39
C GLY A 85 -17.12 -44.91 -14.43
N VAL A 86 -17.20 -43.73 -15.06
CA VAL A 86 -18.48 -43.01 -15.18
C VAL A 86 -19.42 -43.77 -16.14
N PRO A 87 -20.68 -44.09 -15.69
CA PRO A 87 -21.69 -44.77 -16.52
C PRO A 87 -21.98 -43.94 -17.80
N MET A 88 -22.32 -44.67 -18.89
CA MET A 88 -22.57 -44.05 -20.20
C MET A 88 -23.72 -43.07 -20.21
N ASP A 89 -24.74 -43.28 -19.42
CA ASP A 89 -25.90 -42.39 -19.25
C ASP A 89 -25.55 -41.09 -18.50
N SER A 90 -24.48 -41.07 -17.74
CA SER A 90 -23.98 -39.91 -17.00
C SER A 90 -22.72 -39.29 -17.62
N TYR A 91 -22.21 -39.89 -18.70
CA TYR A 91 -20.89 -39.51 -19.26
C TYR A 91 -20.88 -38.10 -19.88
N GLU A 92 -21.97 -37.72 -20.56
CA GLU A 92 -22.12 -36.37 -21.12
C GLU A 92 -22.12 -35.30 -20.03
N THR A 93 -22.91 -35.50 -18.97
CA THR A 93 -22.94 -34.61 -17.79
C THR A 93 -21.57 -34.51 -17.07
N TYR A 94 -20.83 -35.63 -17.05
CA TYR A 94 -19.47 -35.63 -16.53
C TYR A 94 -18.55 -34.73 -17.34
N LEU A 95 -18.54 -34.89 -18.67
CA LEU A 95 -17.70 -34.08 -19.56
C LEU A 95 -18.04 -32.58 -19.46
N GLU A 96 -19.31 -32.23 -19.46
CA GLU A 96 -19.75 -30.84 -19.30
C GLU A 96 -19.26 -30.24 -17.96
N THR A 97 -19.49 -30.97 -16.87
CA THR A 97 -19.07 -30.49 -15.53
C THR A 97 -17.56 -30.40 -15.40
N PHE A 98 -16.83 -31.33 -16.01
CA PHE A 98 -15.36 -31.34 -16.03
C PHE A 98 -14.81 -30.17 -16.86
N ASP A 99 -15.41 -29.88 -18.00
CA ASP A 99 -15.03 -28.74 -18.83
C ASP A 99 -15.35 -27.39 -18.15
N GLU A 100 -16.51 -27.28 -17.48
CA GLU A 100 -16.82 -26.11 -16.64
C GLU A 100 -15.78 -25.88 -15.54
N TYR A 101 -15.40 -26.95 -14.84
CA TYR A 101 -14.37 -26.89 -13.79
C TYR A 101 -13.03 -26.41 -14.38
N ASN A 102 -12.58 -27.05 -15.47
CA ASN A 102 -11.31 -26.69 -16.10
C ASN A 102 -11.29 -25.25 -16.65
N ALA A 103 -12.40 -24.78 -17.20
CA ALA A 103 -12.55 -23.41 -17.68
C ALA A 103 -12.54 -22.38 -16.54
N ALA A 104 -12.99 -22.76 -15.36
CA ALA A 104 -13.03 -21.87 -14.20
C ALA A 104 -11.66 -21.73 -13.48
N VAL A 105 -10.81 -22.77 -13.49
CA VAL A 105 -9.50 -22.76 -12.79
C VAL A 105 -8.60 -21.57 -13.15
N PRO A 106 -8.39 -21.20 -14.44
CA PRO A 106 -7.58 -20.04 -14.80
C PRO A 106 -8.09 -18.74 -14.20
N GLY A 107 -9.41 -18.55 -14.15
CA GLY A 107 -10.03 -17.38 -13.55
C GLY A 107 -9.80 -17.28 -12.05
N TRP A 108 -9.72 -18.39 -11.34
CA TRP A 108 -9.33 -18.43 -9.93
C TRP A 108 -7.87 -18.01 -9.74
N ASN A 109 -6.94 -18.57 -10.52
CA ASN A 109 -5.52 -18.23 -10.47
C ASN A 109 -5.31 -16.73 -10.70
N GLU A 110 -5.93 -16.13 -11.69
CA GLU A 110 -5.82 -14.69 -11.98
C GLU A 110 -6.28 -13.82 -10.80
N ARG A 111 -7.37 -14.21 -10.12
CA ARG A 111 -7.87 -13.50 -8.94
C ARG A 111 -6.94 -13.67 -7.74
N ALA A 112 -6.41 -14.86 -7.52
CA ALA A 112 -5.44 -15.13 -6.46
C ALA A 112 -4.15 -14.33 -6.66
N ASP A 113 -3.62 -14.28 -7.89
CA ASP A 113 -2.44 -13.48 -8.24
C ASP A 113 -2.69 -11.98 -8.05
N THR A 114 -3.88 -11.51 -8.43
CA THR A 114 -4.30 -10.12 -8.23
C THR A 114 -4.35 -9.76 -6.75
N LEU A 115 -4.94 -10.60 -5.92
CA LEU A 115 -5.01 -10.42 -4.47
C LEU A 115 -3.61 -10.42 -3.85
N GLN A 116 -2.74 -11.34 -4.26
CA GLN A 116 -1.34 -11.40 -3.80
C GLN A 116 -0.55 -10.13 -4.16
N ALA A 117 -0.71 -9.65 -5.39
CA ALA A 117 -0.07 -8.39 -5.82
C ALA A 117 -0.58 -7.18 -5.02
N GLN A 118 -1.87 -7.17 -4.70
CA GLN A 118 -2.49 -6.13 -3.88
C GLN A 118 -1.97 -6.17 -2.44
N TRP A 119 -1.87 -7.34 -1.82
CA TRP A 119 -1.24 -7.53 -0.51
C TRP A 119 0.17 -6.96 -0.46
N THR A 120 0.97 -7.25 -1.47
CA THR A 120 2.35 -6.76 -1.57
C THR A 120 2.41 -5.23 -1.62
N ARG A 121 1.53 -4.59 -2.41
CA ARG A 121 1.44 -3.12 -2.49
C ARG A 121 0.98 -2.51 -1.17
N CYS A 122 -0.05 -3.07 -0.55
CA CYS A 122 -0.61 -2.59 0.70
C CYS A 122 0.39 -2.69 1.86
N ARG A 123 1.17 -3.77 1.89
CA ARG A 123 2.27 -3.92 2.83
C ARG A 123 3.29 -2.77 2.71
N ALA A 124 3.70 -2.44 1.48
CA ALA A 124 4.63 -1.34 1.25
C ALA A 124 4.08 0.03 1.71
N VAL A 125 2.78 0.28 1.49
CA VAL A 125 2.09 1.48 1.96
C VAL A 125 2.08 1.55 3.49
N THR A 126 1.73 0.44 4.16
CA THR A 126 1.71 0.33 5.62
C THR A 126 3.10 0.53 6.23
N GLU A 127 4.13 -0.07 5.64
CA GLU A 127 5.51 0.12 6.07
C GLU A 127 5.97 1.58 5.93
N MET A 128 5.55 2.28 4.88
CA MET A 128 5.85 3.71 4.72
C MET A 128 5.14 4.56 5.76
N HIS A 129 3.85 4.31 6.02
CA HIS A 129 3.10 4.96 7.09
C HIS A 129 3.81 4.80 8.44
N ASN A 130 4.21 3.57 8.79
CA ASN A 130 4.88 3.28 10.05
C ASN A 130 6.23 4.00 10.16
N ARG A 131 7.05 3.99 9.10
CA ARG A 131 8.33 4.73 9.08
C ARG A 131 8.15 6.23 9.32
N LEU A 132 7.13 6.84 8.70
CA LEU A 132 6.84 8.27 8.92
C LEU A 132 6.38 8.54 10.36
N ALA A 133 5.53 7.68 10.93
CA ALA A 133 5.09 7.78 12.31
C ALA A 133 6.26 7.61 13.30
N ASP A 134 7.20 6.70 13.02
CA ASP A 134 8.42 6.52 13.82
C ASP A 134 9.32 7.76 13.76
N SER A 135 9.51 8.32 12.57
CA SER A 135 10.29 9.56 12.40
C SER A 135 9.69 10.71 13.19
N LEU A 136 8.37 10.85 13.18
CA LEU A 136 7.68 11.87 13.97
C LEU A 136 7.88 11.64 15.48
N ARG A 137 7.74 10.40 15.95
CA ARG A 137 7.97 10.03 17.36
C ARG A 137 9.40 10.35 17.80
N GLN A 138 10.39 10.04 16.99
CA GLN A 138 11.80 10.35 17.27
C GLN A 138 12.03 11.86 17.36
N LEU A 139 11.47 12.64 16.44
CA LEU A 139 11.59 14.10 16.45
C LEU A 139 10.96 14.72 17.72
N MET A 140 9.80 14.23 18.12
CA MET A 140 9.12 14.66 19.34
C MET A 140 9.93 14.30 20.60
N ALA A 141 10.51 13.11 20.66
CA ALA A 141 11.35 12.66 21.76
C ALA A 141 12.64 13.49 21.89
N GLN A 142 13.28 13.82 20.76
CA GLN A 142 14.45 14.70 20.74
C GLN A 142 14.11 16.08 21.31
N ARG A 143 13.00 16.66 20.87
CA ARG A 143 12.56 17.98 21.37
C ARG A 143 12.23 17.98 22.86
N ALA A 144 11.61 16.92 23.35
CA ALA A 144 11.33 16.76 24.78
C ALA A 144 12.61 16.65 25.61
N ALA A 145 13.63 15.92 25.11
CA ALA A 145 14.92 15.80 25.78
C ALA A 145 15.71 17.12 25.80
N GLU A 146 15.65 17.92 24.72
CA GLU A 146 16.24 19.27 24.68
C GLU A 146 15.58 20.18 25.72
N ALA A 147 14.24 20.24 25.74
CA ALA A 147 13.49 21.05 26.69
C ALA A 147 13.75 20.66 28.19
N ALA A 148 14.04 19.38 28.44
CA ALA A 148 14.39 18.91 29.77
C ALA A 148 15.82 19.34 30.23
N ARG A 149 16.73 19.55 29.28
CA ARG A 149 18.10 20.01 29.57
C ARG A 149 18.21 21.53 29.80
N GLU A 150 17.23 22.29 29.28
CA GLU A 150 17.16 23.74 29.41
C GLU A 150 16.54 24.19 30.76
N ARG A 151 16.01 23.28 31.57
CA ARG A 151 15.44 23.53 32.92
C ARG A 151 16.40 23.26 34.02
#